data_977c5e18fe2fbd7dfa0fec6989dd632a
#
_entry.id   977c5e18fe2fbd7dfa0fec6989dd632a
#
_cell.length_a   1.000
_cell.length_b   1.000
_cell.length_c   1.000
_cell.angle_alpha   90.00
_cell.angle_beta   90.00
_cell.angle_gamma   90.00
#
_symmetry.space_group_name_H-M   'P 1'
#
loop_
_entity.id
_entity.type
_entity.pdbx_description
1 polymer ?
#
loop_
_entity_poly.entity_id
_entity_poly.type
_entity_poly.pdbx_seq_one_letter_code
_entity_poly.pdbx_strand_id
1 'polypeptide(L)'
;MALPHSVALALGLLQLAGADMASQTSEGVIKLSREELEALKAAFEEGNLAGVASRLQEMLESLETVQLDVGITGETGSGKSSFVNALRGLDDEDAGAARTGVVETTREPTPYQHPQYHNVTIWDLPGIGTPNFHPNAYLEQVGFSRYDIFFIIASQRFTANHAALARHIQAVDKSFYFVRSKVDVDLDSSLRRRPSSYSEVGVLQEIRQNCLEGLRAQGIHSPQVFLLSAFDLSKYDFHLLGETLERELNHHKRHAFLMALPNISLHILEKKKAAMLKQMWLVSTVACGVHTAPIPGLLISCDVDILARTLQGYCKSFGLDDDSLEKLAAEVGQPVGQMKAVIKAPLAKEISNSLVVQLLIQAGGKVPKLSKEVLRSVPVLGSMASGALSFATTYKMLRSFMDEVTASVQRVLIKAFEVDAEK
;
A
#
# COMPACT_ATOMS: atom_id res chain seq x y z
N MET A 1 -3.43 13.89 -42.16
CA MET A 1 -2.70 12.61 -42.28
C MET A 1 -3.32 11.68 -41.22
N ALA A 2 -3.94 10.59 -41.63
CA ALA A 2 -4.50 9.62 -40.70
C ALA A 2 -3.34 8.88 -39.99
N LEU A 3 -3.41 8.76 -38.67
CA LEU A 3 -2.46 8.00 -37.89
C LEU A 3 -2.39 6.55 -38.44
N PRO A 4 -1.20 5.93 -38.53
CA PRO A 4 -1.09 4.52 -38.92
C PRO A 4 -2.02 3.68 -38.03
N HIS A 5 -2.71 2.71 -38.62
CA HIS A 5 -3.69 1.85 -37.93
C HIS A 5 -3.12 1.17 -36.67
N SER A 6 -1.83 0.97 -36.62
CA SER A 6 -1.06 0.39 -35.51
C SER A 6 -0.94 1.30 -34.29
N VAL A 7 -0.79 2.62 -34.52
CA VAL A 7 -0.76 3.64 -33.47
C VAL A 7 -2.18 3.81 -32.89
N ALA A 8 -3.21 3.75 -33.78
CA ALA A 8 -4.60 3.77 -33.35
C ALA A 8 -4.96 2.53 -32.52
N LEU A 9 -4.39 1.34 -32.82
CA LEU A 9 -4.65 0.12 -32.05
C LEU A 9 -3.94 0.13 -30.68
N ALA A 10 -2.71 0.62 -30.61
CA ALA A 10 -1.97 0.75 -29.34
C ALA A 10 -2.56 1.86 -28.47
N LEU A 11 -2.95 3.01 -29.07
CA LEU A 11 -3.70 4.04 -28.38
C LEU A 11 -5.11 3.55 -28.01
N GLY A 12 -5.75 2.72 -28.83
CA GLY A 12 -7.01 2.06 -28.52
C GLY A 12 -6.89 1.03 -27.38
N LEU A 13 -5.78 0.28 -27.28
CA LEU A 13 -5.50 -0.62 -26.18
C LEU A 13 -5.14 0.15 -24.90
N LEU A 14 -4.41 1.25 -25.02
CA LEU A 14 -4.16 2.18 -23.92
C LEU A 14 -5.44 2.90 -23.51
N GLN A 15 -6.35 3.20 -24.46
CA GLN A 15 -7.67 3.79 -24.20
C GLN A 15 -8.66 2.74 -23.66
N LEU A 16 -8.59 1.47 -24.08
CA LEU A 16 -9.40 0.37 -23.52
C LEU A 16 -8.93 0.00 -22.11
N ALA A 17 -7.62 -0.06 -21.87
CA ALA A 17 -7.08 -0.14 -20.52
C ALA A 17 -7.46 1.09 -19.67
N GLY A 18 -7.52 2.28 -20.30
CA GLY A 18 -7.97 3.52 -19.68
C GLY A 18 -9.50 3.65 -19.58
N ALA A 19 -10.29 3.07 -20.47
CA ALA A 19 -11.77 3.17 -20.47
C ALA A 19 -12.43 2.16 -19.49
N ASP A 20 -11.86 0.99 -19.29
CA ASP A 20 -12.23 0.11 -18.17
C ASP A 20 -11.92 0.77 -16.81
N MET A 21 -10.97 1.74 -16.80
CA MET A 21 -10.62 2.57 -15.66
C MET A 21 -11.43 3.87 -15.56
N ALA A 22 -11.97 4.39 -16.63
CA ALA A 22 -12.77 5.61 -16.61
C ALA A 22 -14.20 5.38 -16.10
N SER A 23 -14.68 4.14 -16.05
CA SER A 23 -15.97 3.79 -15.44
C SER A 23 -15.89 3.60 -13.92
N GLN A 24 -14.70 3.60 -13.33
CA GLN A 24 -14.49 3.51 -11.90
C GLN A 24 -13.65 4.69 -11.41
N THR A 25 -14.33 5.79 -11.10
CA THR A 25 -13.85 6.97 -10.35
C THR A 25 -12.65 7.75 -10.92
N SER A 26 -12.85 9.04 -11.07
CA SER A 26 -11.94 10.06 -11.61
C SER A 26 -10.68 10.38 -10.79
N GLU A 27 -10.30 9.56 -9.79
CA GLU A 27 -9.17 9.80 -8.90
C GLU A 27 -8.26 8.58 -8.82
N GLY A 28 -7.07 8.65 -9.43
CA GLY A 28 -5.98 7.72 -9.12
C GLY A 28 -5.42 6.85 -10.23
N VAL A 29 -5.40 7.30 -11.45
CA VAL A 29 -4.53 6.76 -12.50
C VAL A 29 -3.12 7.30 -12.29
N ILE A 30 -2.07 6.50 -12.57
CA ILE A 30 -0.73 7.06 -12.82
C ILE A 30 -0.94 8.10 -13.91
N LYS A 31 -1.02 9.36 -13.54
CA LYS A 31 -1.11 10.44 -14.49
C LYS A 31 0.29 10.61 -15.05
N LEU A 32 0.54 9.98 -16.19
CA LEU A 32 1.62 10.41 -17.05
C LEU A 32 1.47 11.91 -17.22
N SER A 33 2.50 12.68 -16.95
CA SER A 33 2.52 14.09 -17.31
C SER A 33 2.27 14.18 -18.82
N ARG A 34 1.76 15.31 -19.27
CA ARG A 34 1.55 15.52 -20.70
C ARG A 34 2.85 15.34 -21.50
N GLU A 35 3.98 15.73 -20.89
CA GLU A 35 5.32 15.58 -21.47
C GLU A 35 5.75 14.12 -21.56
N GLU A 36 5.52 13.32 -20.53
CA GLU A 36 5.80 11.88 -20.55
C GLU A 36 4.93 11.13 -21.56
N LEU A 37 3.66 11.50 -21.68
CA LEU A 37 2.76 10.90 -22.67
C LEU A 37 3.19 11.24 -24.10
N GLU A 38 3.58 12.49 -24.36
CA GLU A 38 4.10 12.91 -25.69
C GLU A 38 5.43 12.24 -26.00
N ALA A 39 6.34 12.09 -25.03
CA ALA A 39 7.60 11.39 -25.20
C ALA A 39 7.41 9.88 -25.49
N LEU A 40 6.45 9.24 -24.81
CA LEU A 40 6.08 7.84 -25.09
C LEU A 40 5.46 7.68 -26.49
N LYS A 41 4.60 8.62 -26.90
CA LYS A 41 4.04 8.61 -28.25
C LYS A 41 5.10 8.79 -29.33
N ALA A 42 6.00 9.75 -29.14
CA ALA A 42 7.11 9.99 -30.10
C ALA A 42 7.99 8.75 -30.26
N ALA A 43 8.41 8.13 -29.15
CA ALA A 43 9.21 6.91 -29.19
C ALA A 43 8.46 5.73 -29.84
N PHE A 44 7.13 5.67 -29.67
CA PHE A 44 6.31 4.67 -30.32
C PHE A 44 6.16 4.92 -31.83
N GLU A 45 5.99 6.19 -32.25
CA GLU A 45 5.92 6.61 -33.66
C GLU A 45 7.24 6.36 -34.40
N GLU A 46 8.37 6.48 -33.71
CA GLU A 46 9.71 6.16 -34.22
C GLU A 46 9.98 4.64 -34.30
N GLY A 47 9.06 3.80 -33.81
CA GLY A 47 9.21 2.35 -33.76
C GLY A 47 10.18 1.85 -32.71
N ASN A 48 10.57 2.70 -31.75
CA ASN A 48 11.48 2.36 -30.66
C ASN A 48 10.73 1.72 -29.47
N LEU A 49 10.22 0.50 -29.69
CA LEU A 49 9.48 -0.26 -28.67
C LEU A 49 10.34 -0.59 -27.44
N ALA A 50 11.63 -0.84 -27.64
CA ALA A 50 12.56 -1.10 -26.53
C ALA A 50 12.75 0.15 -25.66
N GLY A 51 12.88 1.33 -26.27
CA GLY A 51 12.95 2.59 -25.54
C GLY A 51 11.69 2.92 -24.76
N VAL A 52 10.50 2.62 -25.33
CA VAL A 52 9.22 2.75 -24.63
C VAL A 52 9.18 1.81 -23.41
N ALA A 53 9.53 0.54 -23.58
CA ALA A 53 9.51 -0.44 -22.52
C ALA A 53 10.50 -0.11 -21.40
N SER A 54 11.73 0.35 -21.74
CA SER A 54 12.72 0.79 -20.75
C SER A 54 12.22 1.98 -19.94
N ARG A 55 11.58 2.95 -20.57
CA ARG A 55 11.00 4.12 -19.88
C ARG A 55 9.86 3.74 -18.93
N LEU A 56 9.01 2.83 -19.36
CA LEU A 56 7.92 2.31 -18.53
C LEU A 56 8.46 1.46 -17.36
N GLN A 57 9.58 0.77 -17.57
CA GLN A 57 10.29 0.06 -16.50
C GLN A 57 10.86 1.03 -15.47
N GLU A 58 11.53 2.10 -15.89
CA GLU A 58 12.02 3.17 -15.00
C GLU A 58 10.87 3.77 -14.17
N MET A 59 9.69 3.97 -14.79
CA MET A 59 8.51 4.44 -14.07
C MET A 59 8.02 3.43 -13.04
N LEU A 60 7.98 2.15 -13.37
CA LEU A 60 7.60 1.08 -12.46
C LEU A 60 8.56 1.01 -11.27
N GLU A 61 9.86 1.04 -11.54
CA GLU A 61 10.91 1.07 -10.52
C GLU A 61 10.82 2.33 -9.65
N SER A 62 10.47 3.48 -10.21
CA SER A 62 10.29 4.72 -9.45
C SER A 62 9.18 4.63 -8.41
N LEU A 63 8.10 3.88 -8.69
CA LEU A 63 7.02 3.65 -7.73
C LEU A 63 7.48 2.79 -6.53
N GLU A 64 8.42 1.88 -6.76
CA GLU A 64 8.95 0.99 -5.72
C GLU A 64 10.10 1.64 -4.94
N THR A 65 10.78 2.66 -5.50
CA THR A 65 11.97 3.27 -4.91
C THR A 65 11.73 4.61 -4.22
N VAL A 66 10.56 5.24 -4.43
CA VAL A 66 10.22 6.51 -3.77
C VAL A 66 10.27 6.37 -2.26
N GLN A 67 11.16 7.15 -1.63
CA GLN A 67 11.31 7.16 -0.17
C GLN A 67 10.13 7.88 0.48
N LEU A 68 9.61 7.27 1.54
CA LEU A 68 8.61 7.84 2.43
C LEU A 68 9.12 7.77 3.86
N ASP A 69 9.38 8.94 4.44
CA ASP A 69 9.85 9.10 5.81
C ASP A 69 8.73 9.63 6.70
N VAL A 70 8.30 8.84 7.68
CA VAL A 70 7.20 9.13 8.59
C VAL A 70 7.75 9.38 9.99
N GLY A 71 7.59 10.58 10.53
CA GLY A 71 8.03 10.92 11.88
C GLY A 71 6.93 10.70 12.93
N ILE A 72 7.18 9.86 13.93
CA ILE A 72 6.28 9.60 15.06
C ILE A 72 6.80 10.36 16.28
N THR A 73 6.08 11.39 16.72
CA THR A 73 6.42 12.22 17.88
C THR A 73 5.29 12.26 18.91
N GLY A 74 5.53 12.79 20.09
CA GLY A 74 4.54 12.91 21.15
C GLY A 74 5.14 12.68 22.53
N GLU A 75 4.33 12.74 23.58
CA GLU A 75 4.80 12.62 24.97
C GLU A 75 5.41 11.26 25.27
N THR A 76 6.29 11.21 26.28
CA THR A 76 6.84 9.96 26.80
C THR A 76 5.68 9.07 27.30
N GLY A 77 5.71 7.78 26.96
CA GLY A 77 4.64 6.83 27.35
C GLY A 77 3.34 6.97 26.54
N SER A 78 3.29 7.82 25.51
CA SER A 78 2.09 7.96 24.66
C SER A 78 1.85 6.77 23.70
N GLY A 79 2.77 5.81 23.60
CA GLY A 79 2.65 4.65 22.72
C GLY A 79 3.26 4.86 21.33
N LYS A 80 4.23 5.76 21.16
CA LYS A 80 4.93 6.00 19.89
C LYS A 80 5.54 4.72 19.32
N SER A 81 6.40 4.06 20.10
CA SER A 81 7.09 2.83 19.66
C SER A 81 6.11 1.70 19.35
N SER A 82 5.04 1.53 20.15
CA SER A 82 3.98 0.56 19.83
C SER A 82 3.25 0.91 18.53
N PHE A 83 3.03 2.21 18.26
CA PHE A 83 2.40 2.64 17.01
C PHE A 83 3.36 2.44 15.81
N VAL A 84 4.68 2.63 15.99
CA VAL A 84 5.70 2.28 14.99
C VAL A 84 5.62 0.79 14.64
N ASN A 85 5.54 -0.09 15.65
CA ASN A 85 5.41 -1.54 15.44
C ASN A 85 4.10 -1.88 14.72
N ALA A 86 2.98 -1.34 15.20
CA ALA A 86 1.67 -1.57 14.62
C ALA A 86 1.58 -1.16 13.13
N LEU A 87 2.12 0.02 12.75
CA LEU A 87 2.17 0.45 11.35
C LEU A 87 3.03 -0.46 10.47
N ARG A 88 4.04 -1.11 11.05
CA ARG A 88 4.93 -2.05 10.36
C ARG A 88 4.39 -3.48 10.33
N GLY A 89 3.23 -3.72 10.95
CA GLY A 89 2.64 -5.04 11.13
C GLY A 89 3.52 -5.95 12.00
N LEU A 90 4.16 -5.39 13.03
CA LEU A 90 5.02 -6.11 13.96
C LEU A 90 4.44 -6.07 15.38
N ASP A 91 4.60 -7.17 16.11
CA ASP A 91 4.40 -7.23 17.54
C ASP A 91 5.63 -6.73 18.29
N ASP A 92 5.46 -6.39 19.58
CA ASP A 92 6.54 -5.84 20.39
C ASP A 92 7.70 -6.85 20.63
N GLU A 93 7.44 -8.15 20.45
CA GLU A 93 8.42 -9.25 20.59
C GLU A 93 9.06 -9.66 19.25
N ASP A 94 8.61 -9.12 18.14
CA ASP A 94 9.13 -9.45 16.82
C ASP A 94 10.57 -8.96 16.62
N ALA A 95 11.34 -9.71 15.85
CA ALA A 95 12.68 -9.30 15.44
C ALA A 95 12.64 -7.96 14.68
N GLY A 96 13.41 -6.99 15.17
CA GLY A 96 13.44 -5.64 14.57
C GLY A 96 12.28 -4.73 14.99
N ALA A 97 11.46 -5.12 15.96
CA ALA A 97 10.46 -4.23 16.55
C ALA A 97 11.12 -3.04 17.28
N ALA A 98 10.44 -1.92 17.28
CA ALA A 98 10.82 -0.78 18.11
C ALA A 98 10.67 -1.17 19.58
N ARG A 99 11.65 -0.83 20.39
CA ARG A 99 11.61 -1.14 21.82
C ARG A 99 10.50 -0.39 22.51
N THR A 100 9.59 -1.11 23.13
CA THR A 100 8.51 -0.58 23.97
C THR A 100 8.89 -0.71 25.46
N GLY A 101 8.33 0.15 26.30
CA GLY A 101 8.60 0.09 27.73
C GLY A 101 7.79 1.12 28.53
N VAL A 102 7.79 0.94 29.86
CA VAL A 102 7.12 1.85 30.81
C VAL A 102 7.96 3.08 31.15
N VAL A 103 9.23 3.11 30.71
CA VAL A 103 10.15 4.25 30.83
C VAL A 103 10.54 4.73 29.44
N GLU A 104 11.13 5.93 29.38
CA GLU A 104 11.61 6.49 28.12
C GLU A 104 12.68 5.60 27.48
N THR A 105 12.38 5.09 26.29
CA THR A 105 13.25 4.17 25.53
C THR A 105 13.96 4.86 24.37
N THR A 106 13.40 5.95 23.85
CA THR A 106 13.87 6.64 22.64
C THR A 106 14.46 7.99 22.99
N ARG A 107 15.78 8.13 22.90
CA ARG A 107 16.53 9.38 23.21
C ARG A 107 16.96 10.15 21.97
N GLU A 108 17.07 9.46 20.84
CA GLU A 108 17.47 9.99 19.54
C GLU A 108 16.52 9.49 18.46
N PRO A 109 16.34 10.23 17.36
CA PRO A 109 15.54 9.77 16.23
C PRO A 109 16.02 8.40 15.75
N THR A 110 15.19 7.39 15.87
CA THR A 110 15.54 6.01 15.54
C THR A 110 14.73 5.54 14.32
N PRO A 111 15.42 5.19 13.20
CA PRO A 111 14.74 4.73 12.00
C PRO A 111 14.34 3.25 12.11
N TYR A 112 13.15 2.96 11.67
CA TYR A 112 12.62 1.60 11.52
C TYR A 112 12.11 1.41 10.10
N GLN A 113 12.89 0.75 9.25
CA GLN A 113 12.43 0.38 7.91
C GLN A 113 11.24 -0.58 7.98
N HIS A 114 10.31 -0.45 7.04
CA HIS A 114 9.22 -1.39 6.91
C HIS A 114 9.76 -2.76 6.45
N PRO A 115 9.35 -3.91 7.04
CA PRO A 115 9.92 -5.23 6.74
C PRO A 115 9.84 -5.64 5.28
N GLN A 116 8.75 -5.28 4.60
CA GLN A 116 8.50 -5.63 3.21
C GLN A 116 8.77 -4.48 2.23
N TYR A 117 8.63 -3.22 2.66
CA TYR A 117 8.73 -2.01 1.82
C TYR A 117 9.87 -1.13 2.33
N HIS A 118 11.09 -1.46 1.93
CA HIS A 118 12.31 -0.80 2.43
C HIS A 118 12.42 0.69 2.08
N ASN A 119 11.61 1.15 1.13
CA ASN A 119 11.45 2.55 0.79
C ASN A 119 10.54 3.32 1.75
N VAL A 120 9.92 2.65 2.73
CA VAL A 120 9.12 3.26 3.80
C VAL A 120 9.89 3.15 5.11
N THR A 121 10.23 4.28 5.71
CA THR A 121 10.90 4.36 7.01
C THR A 121 10.00 5.10 8.01
N ILE A 122 9.73 4.44 9.13
CA ILE A 122 8.99 5.02 10.24
C ILE A 122 10.00 5.36 11.33
N TRP A 123 10.04 6.64 11.71
CA TRP A 123 11.01 7.16 12.67
C TRP A 123 10.34 7.32 14.03
N ASP A 124 10.86 6.62 15.04
CA ASP A 124 10.49 6.85 16.43
C ASP A 124 11.31 8.03 16.96
N LEU A 125 10.63 9.13 17.31
CA LEU A 125 11.26 10.35 17.74
C LEU A 125 11.26 10.48 19.28
N PRO A 126 12.24 11.17 19.86
CA PRO A 126 12.28 11.43 21.30
C PRO A 126 10.97 12.03 21.82
N GLY A 127 10.65 11.74 23.08
CA GLY A 127 9.44 12.25 23.73
C GLY A 127 9.52 13.77 23.97
N ILE A 128 8.39 14.45 23.84
CA ILE A 128 8.24 15.92 24.07
C ILE A 128 7.84 16.26 25.53
N GLY A 129 7.87 15.30 26.44
CA GLY A 129 7.36 15.45 27.81
C GLY A 129 8.37 15.98 28.83
N THR A 130 9.55 16.43 28.42
CA THR A 130 10.56 16.95 29.35
C THR A 130 10.25 18.39 29.79
N PRO A 131 10.56 18.77 31.06
CA PRO A 131 10.32 20.13 31.56
C PRO A 131 10.99 21.24 30.73
N ASN A 132 12.06 20.89 30.00
CA ASN A 132 12.84 21.82 29.17
C ASN A 132 12.52 21.67 27.67
N PHE A 133 11.34 21.17 27.32
CA PHE A 133 10.94 21.04 25.92
C PHE A 133 10.78 22.40 25.25
N HIS A 134 11.62 22.64 24.24
CA HIS A 134 11.55 23.80 23.37
C HIS A 134 11.28 23.35 21.95
N PRO A 135 10.10 23.63 21.36
CA PRO A 135 9.71 23.09 20.06
C PRO A 135 10.70 23.36 18.92
N ASN A 136 11.27 24.57 18.84
CA ASN A 136 12.27 24.91 17.80
C ASN A 136 13.53 24.06 17.92
N ALA A 137 14.12 23.98 19.12
CA ALA A 137 15.31 23.18 19.37
C ALA A 137 15.03 21.68 19.12
N TYR A 138 13.83 21.21 19.47
CA TYR A 138 13.41 19.84 19.21
C TYR A 138 13.33 19.53 17.72
N LEU A 139 12.69 20.38 16.91
CA LEU A 139 12.58 20.15 15.46
C LEU A 139 13.95 20.13 14.78
N GLU A 140 14.88 21.00 15.21
CA GLU A 140 16.27 20.98 14.72
C GLU A 140 16.98 19.69 15.14
N GLN A 141 16.86 19.30 16.41
CA GLN A 141 17.46 18.08 16.95
C GLN A 141 17.00 16.82 16.21
N VAL A 142 15.71 16.72 15.90
CA VAL A 142 15.18 15.56 15.18
C VAL A 142 15.42 15.61 13.67
N GLY A 143 15.92 16.74 13.13
CA GLY A 143 16.15 16.90 11.69
C GLY A 143 14.85 16.89 10.89
N PHE A 144 13.89 17.74 11.27
CA PHE A 144 12.50 17.76 10.79
C PHE A 144 12.36 17.77 9.26
N SER A 145 13.32 18.34 8.53
CA SER A 145 13.27 18.47 7.07
C SER A 145 13.21 17.14 6.32
N ARG A 146 13.73 16.07 6.92
CA ARG A 146 13.77 14.74 6.32
C ARG A 146 12.39 14.06 6.24
N TYR A 147 11.48 14.37 7.18
CA TYR A 147 10.19 13.70 7.25
C TYR A 147 9.19 14.31 6.27
N ASP A 148 8.39 13.43 5.67
CA ASP A 148 7.32 13.83 4.76
C ASP A 148 6.05 14.21 5.51
N ILE A 149 5.76 13.45 6.56
CA ILE A 149 4.61 13.63 7.43
C ILE A 149 4.98 13.38 8.87
N PHE A 150 4.20 13.97 9.78
CA PHE A 150 4.33 13.75 11.22
C PHE A 150 3.05 13.19 11.81
N PHE A 151 3.20 12.22 12.73
CA PHE A 151 2.17 11.83 13.66
C PHE A 151 2.49 12.35 15.05
N ILE A 152 1.59 13.15 15.62
CA ILE A 152 1.70 13.61 17.02
C ILE A 152 0.83 12.68 17.86
N ILE A 153 1.47 11.81 18.64
CA ILE A 153 0.81 10.78 19.44
C ILE A 153 0.57 11.29 20.86
N ALA A 154 -0.68 11.28 21.30
CA ALA A 154 -1.10 11.60 22.65
C ALA A 154 -1.93 10.46 23.24
N SER A 155 -1.63 10.00 24.46
CA SER A 155 -2.41 8.97 25.17
C SER A 155 -3.30 9.55 26.26
N GLN A 156 -3.18 10.85 26.53
CA GLN A 156 -3.95 11.56 27.55
C GLN A 156 -4.61 12.81 26.95
N ARG A 157 -5.12 13.68 27.80
CA ARG A 157 -5.72 14.95 27.41
C ARG A 157 -4.73 15.81 26.61
N PHE A 158 -5.27 16.64 25.73
CA PHE A 158 -4.49 17.60 24.96
C PHE A 158 -3.69 18.55 25.89
N THR A 159 -2.40 18.72 25.60
CA THR A 159 -1.48 19.54 26.42
C THR A 159 -0.90 20.73 25.63
N ALA A 160 -0.32 21.69 26.37
CA ALA A 160 0.37 22.83 25.78
C ALA A 160 1.57 22.41 24.88
N ASN A 161 2.24 21.31 25.22
CA ASN A 161 3.36 20.77 24.42
C ASN A 161 2.88 20.27 23.06
N HIS A 162 1.76 19.56 23.02
CA HIS A 162 1.11 19.16 21.75
C HIS A 162 0.77 20.37 20.89
N ALA A 163 0.20 21.40 21.52
CA ALA A 163 -0.16 22.65 20.87
C ALA A 163 1.05 23.36 20.26
N ALA A 164 2.11 23.50 21.04
CA ALA A 164 3.35 24.16 20.61
C ALA A 164 4.01 23.39 19.46
N LEU A 165 4.10 22.06 19.56
CA LEU A 165 4.67 21.23 18.51
C LEU A 165 3.85 21.31 17.20
N ALA A 166 2.53 21.19 17.27
CA ALA A 166 1.63 21.28 16.11
C ALA A 166 1.82 22.61 15.35
N ARG A 167 1.86 23.75 16.08
CA ARG A 167 2.11 25.07 15.48
C ARG A 167 3.47 25.17 14.78
N HIS A 168 4.51 24.59 15.39
CA HIS A 168 5.85 24.65 14.82
C HIS A 168 5.99 23.78 13.58
N ILE A 169 5.39 22.58 13.57
CA ILE A 169 5.35 21.72 12.37
C ILE A 169 4.61 22.44 11.24
N GLN A 170 3.48 23.09 11.53
CA GLN A 170 2.73 23.85 10.54
C GLN A 170 3.52 25.07 10.03
N ALA A 171 4.25 25.77 10.91
CA ALA A 171 5.05 26.95 10.54
C ALA A 171 6.20 26.61 9.58
N VAL A 172 6.65 25.36 9.52
CA VAL A 172 7.66 24.87 8.57
C VAL A 172 7.06 24.17 7.36
N ASP A 173 5.76 24.39 7.11
CA ASP A 173 5.01 23.86 5.96
C ASP A 173 5.05 22.32 5.84
N LYS A 174 5.00 21.64 7.00
CA LYS A 174 4.90 20.17 7.06
C LYS A 174 3.51 19.75 7.50
N SER A 175 3.02 18.66 6.91
CA SER A 175 1.77 18.04 7.30
C SER A 175 1.93 17.27 8.62
N PHE A 176 0.93 17.37 9.49
CA PHE A 176 0.85 16.52 10.67
C PHE A 176 -0.56 15.98 10.89
N TYR A 177 -0.64 14.85 11.56
CA TYR A 177 -1.88 14.19 11.96
C TYR A 177 -1.83 13.94 13.46
N PHE A 178 -2.86 14.38 14.17
CA PHE A 178 -2.95 14.18 15.61
C PHE A 178 -3.61 12.84 15.92
N VAL A 179 -2.90 11.98 16.62
CA VAL A 179 -3.36 10.64 16.98
C VAL A 179 -3.58 10.57 18.50
N ARG A 180 -4.82 10.36 18.92
CA ARG A 180 -5.16 10.02 20.28
C ARG A 180 -5.11 8.49 20.40
N SER A 181 -4.04 8.02 20.99
CA SER A 181 -3.77 6.60 21.20
C SER A 181 -4.41 6.06 22.48
N LYS A 182 -4.38 4.75 22.69
CA LYS A 182 -4.87 4.05 23.89
C LYS A 182 -6.34 4.33 24.21
N VAL A 183 -7.16 4.53 23.18
CA VAL A 183 -8.60 4.80 23.39
C VAL A 183 -9.34 3.59 23.97
N ASP A 184 -8.86 2.38 23.71
CA ASP A 184 -9.28 1.13 24.33
C ASP A 184 -9.19 1.18 25.85
N VAL A 185 -8.09 1.70 26.40
CA VAL A 185 -7.88 1.87 27.85
C VAL A 185 -8.84 2.91 28.43
N ASP A 186 -9.09 4.01 27.69
CA ASP A 186 -10.04 5.04 28.11
C ASP A 186 -11.48 4.50 28.17
N LEU A 187 -11.86 3.70 27.17
CA LEU A 187 -13.17 3.05 27.09
C LEU A 187 -13.37 2.07 28.24
N ASP A 188 -12.41 1.17 28.47
CA ASP A 188 -12.45 0.22 29.60
C ASP A 188 -12.55 0.95 30.95
N SER A 189 -11.74 1.97 31.14
CA SER A 189 -11.77 2.80 32.35
C SER A 189 -13.12 3.51 32.53
N SER A 190 -13.71 4.01 31.46
CA SER A 190 -15.03 4.69 31.50
C SER A 190 -16.16 3.70 31.81
N LEU A 191 -16.13 2.52 31.21
CA LEU A 191 -17.06 1.44 31.47
C LEU A 191 -17.03 1.02 32.95
N ARG A 192 -15.84 0.83 33.53
CA ARG A 192 -15.66 0.45 34.93
C ARG A 192 -16.16 1.52 35.91
N ARG A 193 -15.95 2.81 35.57
CA ARG A 193 -16.37 3.94 36.44
C ARG A 193 -17.87 4.24 36.40
N ARG A 194 -18.52 4.07 35.26
CA ARG A 194 -19.92 4.47 35.01
C ARG A 194 -20.67 3.44 34.18
N PRO A 195 -20.79 2.18 34.67
CA PRO A 195 -21.34 1.09 33.86
C PRO A 195 -22.81 1.35 33.43
N SER A 196 -23.59 2.04 34.24
CA SER A 196 -25.02 2.30 33.95
C SER A 196 -25.27 3.43 32.95
N SER A 197 -24.29 4.32 32.74
CA SER A 197 -24.37 5.44 31.79
C SER A 197 -23.30 5.42 30.72
N TYR A 198 -22.60 4.29 30.58
CA TYR A 198 -21.56 4.14 29.60
C TYR A 198 -22.09 4.16 28.16
N SER A 199 -21.44 4.94 27.33
CA SER A 199 -21.64 4.96 25.89
C SER A 199 -20.28 5.06 25.22
N GLU A 200 -19.87 4.03 24.50
CA GLU A 200 -18.61 4.02 23.74
C GLU A 200 -18.54 5.22 22.79
N VAL A 201 -19.58 5.41 21.98
CA VAL A 201 -19.68 6.54 21.04
C VAL A 201 -19.57 7.88 21.77
N GLY A 202 -20.22 8.02 22.92
CA GLY A 202 -20.16 9.25 23.73
C GLY A 202 -18.76 9.54 24.24
N VAL A 203 -18.04 8.53 24.75
CA VAL A 203 -16.66 8.68 25.24
C VAL A 203 -15.71 9.02 24.10
N LEU A 204 -15.79 8.34 22.97
CA LEU A 204 -14.96 8.63 21.80
C LEU A 204 -15.22 10.05 21.26
N GLN A 205 -16.47 10.48 21.24
CA GLN A 205 -16.83 11.84 20.82
C GLN A 205 -16.29 12.91 21.79
N GLU A 206 -16.36 12.68 23.10
CA GLU A 206 -15.79 13.58 24.12
C GLU A 206 -14.27 13.72 23.94
N ILE A 207 -13.56 12.60 23.76
CA ILE A 207 -12.11 12.58 23.51
C ILE A 207 -11.77 13.37 22.24
N ARG A 208 -12.47 13.11 21.15
CA ARG A 208 -12.25 13.78 19.86
C ARG A 208 -12.47 15.28 19.98
N GLN A 209 -13.57 15.69 20.60
CA GLN A 209 -13.91 17.09 20.77
C GLN A 209 -12.84 17.83 21.59
N ASN A 210 -12.34 17.24 22.68
CA ASN A 210 -11.27 17.83 23.48
C ASN A 210 -10.00 18.10 22.66
N CYS A 211 -9.58 17.13 21.80
CA CYS A 211 -8.43 17.29 20.92
C CYS A 211 -8.67 18.37 19.87
N LEU A 212 -9.84 18.38 19.23
CA LEU A 212 -10.20 19.38 18.21
C LEU A 212 -10.23 20.80 18.78
N GLU A 213 -10.84 20.99 19.95
CA GLU A 213 -10.90 22.27 20.62
C GLU A 213 -9.51 22.76 21.00
N GLY A 214 -8.66 21.88 21.54
CA GLY A 214 -7.29 22.19 21.88
C GLY A 214 -6.46 22.66 20.68
N LEU A 215 -6.56 21.99 19.55
CA LEU A 215 -5.86 22.33 18.31
C LEU A 215 -6.42 23.63 17.69
N ARG A 216 -7.74 23.82 17.66
CA ARG A 216 -8.38 25.05 17.15
C ARG A 216 -8.03 26.27 17.97
N ALA A 217 -7.97 26.13 19.29
CA ALA A 217 -7.54 27.22 20.20
C ALA A 217 -6.09 27.69 19.93
N GLN A 218 -5.31 26.89 19.23
CA GLN A 218 -3.94 27.21 18.80
C GLN A 218 -3.84 27.75 17.36
N GLY A 219 -4.96 28.04 16.73
CA GLY A 219 -5.00 28.58 15.36
C GLY A 219 -4.90 27.54 14.26
N ILE A 220 -5.05 26.24 14.56
CA ILE A 220 -5.09 25.20 13.55
C ILE A 220 -6.51 25.09 13.02
N HIS A 221 -6.71 25.57 11.79
CA HIS A 221 -8.08 25.75 11.25
C HIS A 221 -8.77 24.43 10.87
N SER A 222 -8.04 23.43 10.40
CA SER A 222 -8.57 22.15 9.94
C SER A 222 -7.81 20.97 10.57
N PRO A 223 -7.87 20.81 11.91
CA PRO A 223 -7.11 19.77 12.58
C PRO A 223 -7.62 18.38 12.20
N GLN A 224 -6.71 17.48 11.84
CA GLN A 224 -6.98 16.07 11.61
C GLN A 224 -6.69 15.30 12.90
N VAL A 225 -7.74 14.71 13.50
CA VAL A 225 -7.65 13.97 14.76
C VAL A 225 -8.16 12.55 14.56
N PHE A 226 -7.32 11.58 14.90
CA PHE A 226 -7.63 10.14 14.78
C PHE A 226 -7.54 9.46 16.13
N LEU A 227 -8.57 8.72 16.50
CA LEU A 227 -8.65 7.93 17.73
C LEU A 227 -8.22 6.51 17.40
N LEU A 228 -7.18 6.00 18.06
CA LEU A 228 -6.59 4.70 17.71
C LEU A 228 -6.21 3.87 18.94
N SER A 229 -6.16 2.55 18.76
CA SER A 229 -5.42 1.63 19.61
C SER A 229 -4.31 0.98 18.79
N ALA A 230 -3.07 0.96 19.28
CA ALA A 230 -1.97 0.27 18.62
C ALA A 230 -2.13 -1.27 18.71
N PHE A 231 -2.93 -1.76 19.66
CA PHE A 231 -3.21 -3.20 19.82
C PHE A 231 -4.35 -3.71 18.94
N ASP A 232 -5.17 -2.80 18.40
CA ASP A 232 -6.27 -3.16 17.51
C ASP A 232 -6.48 -2.07 16.47
N LEU A 233 -5.67 -2.10 15.42
CA LEU A 233 -5.77 -1.16 14.32
C LEU A 233 -7.03 -1.36 13.46
N SER A 234 -7.70 -2.51 13.57
CA SER A 234 -8.92 -2.78 12.80
C SER A 234 -10.12 -1.96 13.29
N LYS A 235 -10.05 -1.47 14.55
CA LYS A 235 -11.07 -0.64 15.18
C LYS A 235 -10.78 0.86 15.03
N TYR A 236 -11.76 1.65 15.41
CA TYR A 236 -11.70 3.11 15.50
C TYR A 236 -11.35 3.80 14.15
N ASP A 237 -10.45 4.79 14.16
CA ASP A 237 -10.24 5.68 13.03
C ASP A 237 -9.07 5.27 12.11
N PHE A 238 -8.50 4.08 12.24
CA PHE A 238 -7.34 3.72 11.41
C PHE A 238 -7.66 3.71 9.91
N HIS A 239 -8.86 3.25 9.55
CA HIS A 239 -9.31 3.30 8.15
C HIS A 239 -9.45 4.74 7.65
N LEU A 240 -9.98 5.64 8.49
CA LEU A 240 -10.12 7.08 8.17
C LEU A 240 -8.74 7.75 8.03
N LEU A 241 -7.76 7.36 8.87
CA LEU A 241 -6.37 7.80 8.74
C LEU A 241 -5.80 7.39 7.39
N GLY A 242 -5.98 6.13 6.98
CA GLY A 242 -5.54 5.63 5.68
C GLY A 242 -6.16 6.41 4.52
N GLU A 243 -7.47 6.69 4.55
CA GLU A 243 -8.17 7.48 3.54
C GLU A 243 -7.68 8.92 3.46
N THR A 244 -7.41 9.53 4.61
CA THR A 244 -6.91 10.90 4.68
C THR A 244 -5.52 10.99 4.05
N LEU A 245 -4.62 10.08 4.38
CA LEU A 245 -3.27 10.04 3.82
C LEU A 245 -3.27 9.72 2.32
N GLU A 246 -4.18 8.85 1.89
CA GLU A 246 -4.36 8.56 0.46
C GLU A 246 -4.77 9.81 -0.33
N ARG A 247 -5.58 10.68 0.25
CA ARG A 247 -6.02 11.94 -0.38
C ARG A 247 -4.94 13.01 -0.36
N GLU A 248 -4.17 13.12 0.72
CA GLU A 248 -3.26 14.25 0.97
C GLU A 248 -1.83 14.00 0.50
N LEU A 249 -1.36 12.75 0.47
CA LEU A 249 -0.04 12.42 -0.05
C LEU A 249 0.03 12.56 -1.57
N ASN A 250 1.19 12.95 -2.07
CA ASN A 250 1.45 12.89 -3.51
C ASN A 250 1.38 11.44 -4.03
N HIS A 251 1.18 11.28 -5.32
CA HIS A 251 0.86 9.98 -5.92
C HIS A 251 1.85 8.85 -5.57
N HIS A 252 3.17 9.12 -5.66
CA HIS A 252 4.19 8.10 -5.42
C HIS A 252 4.27 7.71 -3.94
N LYS A 253 4.26 8.69 -3.03
CA LYS A 253 4.28 8.45 -1.58
C LYS A 253 2.98 7.82 -1.07
N ARG A 254 1.86 8.17 -1.67
CA ARG A 254 0.55 7.53 -1.44
C ARG A 254 0.61 6.04 -1.71
N HIS A 255 1.18 5.65 -2.86
CA HIS A 255 1.34 4.25 -3.22
C HIS A 255 2.22 3.52 -2.20
N ALA A 256 3.41 4.05 -1.90
CA ALA A 256 4.31 3.48 -0.91
C ALA A 256 3.65 3.30 0.46
N PHE A 257 2.92 4.32 0.93
CA PHE A 257 2.18 4.25 2.19
C PHE A 257 1.09 3.18 2.18
N LEU A 258 0.24 3.16 1.14
CA LEU A 258 -0.84 2.19 1.02
C LEU A 258 -0.33 0.75 1.01
N MET A 259 0.77 0.49 0.27
CA MET A 259 1.37 -0.85 0.25
C MET A 259 1.92 -1.25 1.62
N ALA A 260 2.51 -0.31 2.35
CA ALA A 260 3.07 -0.54 3.68
C ALA A 260 2.02 -0.73 4.79
N LEU A 261 0.74 -0.35 4.59
CA LEU A 261 -0.29 -0.58 5.60
C LEU A 261 -0.45 -2.07 5.91
N PRO A 262 -0.63 -2.47 7.18
CA PRO A 262 -0.89 -3.86 7.55
C PRO A 262 -2.23 -4.36 6.99
N ASN A 263 -2.32 -5.64 6.70
CA ASN A 263 -3.49 -6.28 6.06
C ASN A 263 -4.59 -6.63 7.09
N ILE A 264 -5.00 -5.65 7.88
CA ILE A 264 -5.92 -5.82 9.02
C ILE A 264 -7.41 -5.72 8.66
N SER A 265 -7.77 -5.33 7.44
CA SER A 265 -9.16 -5.19 7.04
C SER A 265 -9.36 -5.45 5.55
N LEU A 266 -10.54 -5.95 5.18
CA LEU A 266 -10.95 -6.14 3.79
C LEU A 266 -10.88 -4.83 2.99
N HIS A 267 -11.17 -3.71 3.62
CA HIS A 267 -11.12 -2.40 2.98
C HIS A 267 -9.69 -2.01 2.53
N ILE A 268 -8.67 -2.24 3.38
CA ILE A 268 -7.27 -2.02 3.00
C ILE A 268 -6.86 -2.96 1.87
N LEU A 269 -7.27 -4.22 1.93
CA LEU A 269 -6.99 -5.20 0.89
C LEU A 269 -7.61 -4.81 -0.46
N GLU A 270 -8.86 -4.32 -0.45
CA GLU A 270 -9.51 -3.81 -1.66
C GLU A 270 -8.79 -2.59 -2.24
N LYS A 271 -8.34 -1.66 -1.40
CA LYS A 271 -7.54 -0.52 -1.84
C LYS A 271 -6.19 -0.92 -2.42
N LYS A 272 -5.47 -1.85 -1.78
CA LYS A 272 -4.23 -2.43 -2.33
C LYS A 272 -4.48 -3.10 -3.67
N LYS A 273 -5.54 -3.92 -3.78
CA LYS A 273 -5.96 -4.52 -5.05
C LYS A 273 -6.19 -3.47 -6.13
N ALA A 274 -6.97 -2.44 -5.81
CA ALA A 274 -7.27 -1.37 -6.77
C ALA A 274 -6.01 -0.62 -7.23
N ALA A 275 -5.07 -0.37 -6.33
CA ALA A 275 -3.79 0.26 -6.67
C ALA A 275 -2.93 -0.63 -7.59
N MET A 276 -2.85 -1.93 -7.31
CA MET A 276 -2.11 -2.88 -8.14
C MET A 276 -2.76 -3.09 -9.51
N LEU A 277 -4.08 -3.17 -9.58
CA LEU A 277 -4.80 -3.25 -10.85
C LEU A 277 -4.52 -2.05 -11.76
N LYS A 278 -4.39 -0.85 -11.18
CA LYS A 278 -4.03 0.37 -11.94
C LYS A 278 -2.62 0.30 -12.56
N GLN A 279 -1.70 -0.46 -11.97
CA GLN A 279 -0.33 -0.64 -12.48
C GLN A 279 -0.19 -1.84 -13.41
N MET A 280 -1.16 -2.75 -13.42
CA MET A 280 -1.07 -4.03 -14.12
C MET A 280 -0.85 -3.88 -15.63
N TRP A 281 -1.39 -2.81 -16.24
CA TRP A 281 -1.15 -2.51 -17.65
C TRP A 281 0.33 -2.18 -17.90
N LEU A 282 0.96 -1.45 -16.98
CA LEU A 282 2.36 -1.07 -17.03
C LEU A 282 3.26 -2.31 -16.97
N VAL A 283 3.02 -3.17 -15.96
CA VAL A 283 3.71 -4.46 -15.83
C VAL A 283 3.54 -5.32 -17.10
N SER A 284 2.31 -5.39 -17.63
CA SER A 284 2.03 -6.17 -18.85
C SER A 284 2.79 -5.62 -20.06
N THR A 285 2.90 -4.31 -20.18
CA THR A 285 3.64 -3.66 -21.29
C THR A 285 5.13 -3.89 -21.14
N VAL A 286 5.69 -3.73 -19.96
CA VAL A 286 7.12 -3.97 -19.69
C VAL A 286 7.47 -5.44 -19.93
N ALA A 287 6.71 -6.37 -19.40
CA ALA A 287 6.95 -7.81 -19.57
C ALA A 287 6.86 -8.27 -21.03
N CYS A 288 6.07 -7.59 -21.87
CA CYS A 288 5.95 -7.91 -23.30
C CYS A 288 6.87 -7.08 -24.21
N GLY A 289 7.59 -6.11 -23.68
CA GLY A 289 8.43 -5.18 -24.46
C GLY A 289 9.94 -5.32 -24.23
N VAL A 290 10.38 -5.89 -23.09
CA VAL A 290 11.78 -6.00 -22.71
C VAL A 290 12.17 -7.48 -22.68
N HIS A 291 13.33 -7.83 -23.24
CA HIS A 291 13.93 -9.18 -23.18
C HIS A 291 12.96 -10.36 -23.36
N THR A 292 12.03 -10.23 -24.30
CA THR A 292 10.96 -11.20 -24.47
C THR A 292 11.43 -12.51 -25.08
N ALA A 293 11.03 -13.64 -24.50
CA ALA A 293 11.22 -14.97 -25.06
C ALA A 293 9.88 -15.58 -25.54
N PRO A 294 9.88 -16.33 -26.65
CA PRO A 294 8.69 -17.03 -27.12
C PRO A 294 8.20 -18.03 -26.07
N ILE A 295 6.90 -18.02 -25.79
CA ILE A 295 6.30 -19.00 -24.89
C ILE A 295 5.92 -20.27 -25.68
N PRO A 296 6.45 -21.44 -25.32
CA PRO A 296 6.14 -22.69 -26.03
C PRO A 296 4.64 -22.96 -26.08
N GLY A 297 4.13 -23.26 -27.29
CA GLY A 297 2.72 -23.54 -27.52
C GLY A 297 1.80 -22.32 -27.64
N LEU A 298 2.33 -21.09 -27.50
CA LEU A 298 1.60 -19.84 -27.70
C LEU A 298 2.29 -18.97 -28.76
N LEU A 299 1.50 -18.10 -29.41
CA LEU A 299 1.99 -17.08 -30.34
C LEU A 299 2.29 -15.77 -29.60
N ILE A 300 2.89 -15.85 -28.40
CA ILE A 300 3.20 -14.69 -27.56
C ILE A 300 4.65 -14.78 -27.10
N SER A 301 5.23 -13.63 -26.80
CA SER A 301 6.54 -13.48 -26.18
C SER A 301 6.45 -12.57 -24.98
N CYS A 302 7.05 -12.94 -23.87
CA CYS A 302 7.12 -12.09 -22.67
C CYS A 302 8.28 -12.52 -21.76
N ASP A 303 8.67 -11.62 -20.87
CA ASP A 303 9.66 -11.87 -19.83
C ASP A 303 8.98 -12.57 -18.63
N VAL A 304 9.26 -13.85 -18.50
CA VAL A 304 8.67 -14.71 -17.46
C VAL A 304 9.23 -14.38 -16.08
N ASP A 305 10.47 -13.89 -15.98
CA ASP A 305 11.10 -13.56 -14.70
C ASP A 305 10.47 -12.29 -14.09
N ILE A 306 10.16 -11.28 -14.93
CA ILE A 306 9.40 -10.10 -14.48
C ILE A 306 8.04 -10.54 -13.95
N LEU A 307 7.34 -11.41 -14.68
CA LEU A 307 6.03 -11.89 -14.28
C LEU A 307 6.09 -12.71 -12.98
N ALA A 308 7.07 -13.61 -12.83
CA ALA A 308 7.23 -14.40 -11.62
C ALA A 308 7.45 -13.51 -10.39
N ARG A 309 8.36 -12.54 -10.49
CA ARG A 309 8.60 -11.55 -9.42
C ARG A 309 7.34 -10.74 -9.09
N THR A 310 6.59 -10.33 -10.11
CA THR A 310 5.32 -9.61 -9.92
C THR A 310 4.29 -10.45 -9.16
N LEU A 311 4.11 -11.71 -9.54
CA LEU A 311 3.16 -12.61 -8.86
C LEU A 311 3.58 -12.91 -7.41
N GLN A 312 4.89 -13.12 -7.16
CA GLN A 312 5.43 -13.25 -5.80
C GLN A 312 5.18 -11.98 -4.98
N GLY A 313 5.42 -10.80 -5.57
CA GLY A 313 5.12 -9.51 -4.95
C GLY A 313 3.65 -9.36 -4.57
N TYR A 314 2.73 -9.80 -5.43
CA TYR A 314 1.30 -9.80 -5.12
C TYR A 314 0.99 -10.68 -3.90
N CYS A 315 1.48 -11.92 -3.85
CA CYS A 315 1.28 -12.80 -2.71
C CYS A 315 1.82 -12.20 -1.42
N LYS A 316 3.03 -11.66 -1.46
CA LYS A 316 3.67 -11.03 -0.31
C LYS A 316 2.91 -9.80 0.19
N SER A 317 2.47 -8.92 -0.73
CA SER A 317 1.72 -7.71 -0.38
C SER A 317 0.37 -8.00 0.28
N PHE A 318 -0.18 -9.17 0.02
CA PHE A 318 -1.44 -9.64 0.60
C PHE A 318 -1.27 -10.61 1.78
N GLY A 319 -0.04 -10.87 2.23
CA GLY A 319 0.23 -11.73 3.37
C GLY A 319 -0.02 -13.22 3.12
N LEU A 320 0.14 -13.68 1.86
CA LEU A 320 0.03 -15.09 1.48
C LEU A 320 1.38 -15.79 1.36
N ASP A 321 2.47 -15.13 1.70
CA ASP A 321 3.79 -15.74 1.86
C ASP A 321 3.88 -16.52 3.16
N ASP A 322 4.84 -17.44 3.23
CA ASP A 322 4.98 -18.37 4.35
C ASP A 322 5.16 -17.65 5.69
N ASP A 323 6.01 -16.63 5.73
CA ASP A 323 6.31 -15.87 6.96
C ASP A 323 5.05 -15.14 7.48
N SER A 324 4.27 -14.53 6.58
CA SER A 324 3.02 -13.84 6.93
C SER A 324 1.95 -14.81 7.42
N LEU A 325 1.84 -16.00 6.81
CA LEU A 325 0.88 -17.03 7.21
C LEU A 325 1.27 -17.66 8.55
N GLU A 326 2.55 -17.89 8.80
CA GLU A 326 3.05 -18.39 10.11
C GLU A 326 2.77 -17.39 11.23
N LYS A 327 2.99 -16.09 10.96
CA LYS A 327 2.68 -15.02 11.90
C LYS A 327 1.19 -14.97 12.22
N LEU A 328 0.33 -14.90 11.21
CA LEU A 328 -1.13 -14.89 11.40
C LEU A 328 -1.59 -16.14 12.17
N ALA A 329 -1.06 -17.31 11.85
CA ALA A 329 -1.39 -18.56 12.53
C ALA A 329 -1.01 -18.52 14.03
N ALA A 330 0.15 -17.94 14.36
CA ALA A 330 0.59 -17.74 15.74
C ALA A 330 -0.32 -16.76 16.50
N GLU A 331 -0.68 -15.62 15.89
CA GLU A 331 -1.57 -14.60 16.48
C GLU A 331 -2.95 -15.18 16.84
N VAL A 332 -3.52 -16.00 15.94
CA VAL A 332 -4.84 -16.59 16.17
C VAL A 332 -4.79 -17.95 16.89
N GLY A 333 -3.61 -18.43 17.24
CA GLY A 333 -3.42 -19.71 17.95
C GLY A 333 -3.84 -20.94 17.11
N GLN A 334 -3.72 -20.86 15.78
CA GLN A 334 -4.12 -21.91 14.82
C GLN A 334 -2.88 -22.55 14.17
N PRO A 335 -2.94 -23.82 13.79
CA PRO A 335 -1.86 -24.42 12.99
C PRO A 335 -1.76 -23.77 11.60
N VAL A 336 -0.58 -23.36 11.18
CA VAL A 336 -0.32 -22.77 9.85
C VAL A 336 -0.82 -23.65 8.70
N GLY A 337 -0.79 -24.96 8.88
CA GLY A 337 -1.34 -25.92 7.90
C GLY A 337 -2.82 -25.74 7.59
N GLN A 338 -3.63 -25.28 8.55
CA GLN A 338 -5.05 -24.98 8.32
C GLN A 338 -5.22 -23.71 7.49
N MET A 339 -4.37 -22.70 7.69
CA MET A 339 -4.36 -21.48 6.87
C MET A 339 -3.94 -21.80 5.42
N LYS A 340 -2.89 -22.61 5.24
CA LYS A 340 -2.43 -23.07 3.92
C LYS A 340 -3.45 -23.96 3.22
N ALA A 341 -4.24 -24.75 3.93
CA ALA A 341 -5.24 -25.67 3.35
C ALA A 341 -6.41 -24.95 2.64
N VAL A 342 -6.73 -23.71 3.02
CA VAL A 342 -7.79 -22.93 2.36
C VAL A 342 -7.30 -22.16 1.13
N ILE A 343 -5.99 -22.12 0.90
CA ILE A 343 -5.37 -21.51 -0.28
C ILE A 343 -5.46 -22.51 -1.43
N LYS A 344 -6.14 -22.14 -2.50
CA LYS A 344 -6.33 -23.01 -3.67
C LYS A 344 -5.23 -22.82 -4.71
N ALA A 345 -5.09 -23.80 -5.62
CA ALA A 345 -4.26 -23.63 -6.79
C ALA A 345 -4.73 -22.42 -7.64
N PRO A 346 -3.81 -21.61 -8.23
CA PRO A 346 -2.39 -21.90 -8.36
C PRO A 346 -1.53 -21.49 -7.17
N LEU A 347 -2.05 -20.73 -6.21
CA LEU A 347 -1.31 -20.09 -5.10
C LEU A 347 -0.78 -21.10 -4.06
N ALA A 348 -1.35 -22.28 -3.98
CA ALA A 348 -0.85 -23.37 -3.13
C ALA A 348 0.50 -23.95 -3.60
N LYS A 349 1.02 -23.49 -4.75
CA LYS A 349 2.30 -23.91 -5.33
C LYS A 349 3.29 -22.76 -5.26
N GLU A 350 4.55 -23.11 -5.18
CA GLU A 350 5.63 -22.14 -5.34
C GLU A 350 5.53 -21.40 -6.69
N ILE A 351 5.63 -20.07 -6.66
CA ILE A 351 5.55 -19.25 -7.87
C ILE A 351 6.89 -19.31 -8.59
N SER A 352 6.97 -20.25 -9.53
CA SER A 352 8.12 -20.47 -10.41
C SER A 352 7.81 -20.04 -11.84
N ASN A 353 8.87 -19.90 -12.66
CA ASN A 353 8.73 -19.61 -14.08
C ASN A 353 7.85 -20.63 -14.81
N SER A 354 7.91 -21.90 -14.42
CA SER A 354 7.07 -22.97 -15.00
C SER A 354 5.59 -22.76 -14.68
N LEU A 355 5.24 -22.29 -13.48
CA LEU A 355 3.87 -21.93 -13.13
C LEU A 355 3.38 -20.74 -13.95
N VAL A 356 4.21 -19.70 -14.11
CA VAL A 356 3.88 -18.51 -14.93
C VAL A 356 3.56 -18.93 -16.36
N VAL A 357 4.37 -19.78 -16.97
CA VAL A 357 4.12 -20.33 -18.33
C VAL A 357 2.78 -21.07 -18.38
N GLN A 358 2.47 -21.93 -17.40
CA GLN A 358 1.18 -22.62 -17.33
C GLN A 358 -0.01 -21.64 -17.24
N LEU A 359 0.11 -20.59 -16.43
CA LEU A 359 -0.92 -19.56 -16.30
C LEU A 359 -1.12 -18.76 -17.59
N LEU A 360 -0.02 -18.45 -18.31
CA LEU A 360 -0.09 -17.81 -19.62
C LEU A 360 -0.80 -18.70 -20.65
N ILE A 361 -0.49 -19.98 -20.67
CA ILE A 361 -1.18 -20.97 -21.56
C ILE A 361 -2.67 -21.01 -21.25
N GLN A 362 -3.06 -21.06 -19.98
CA GLN A 362 -4.47 -21.05 -19.57
C GLN A 362 -5.19 -19.75 -19.96
N ALA A 363 -4.53 -18.61 -19.80
CA ALA A 363 -5.08 -17.30 -20.17
C ALA A 363 -5.20 -17.16 -21.69
N GLY A 364 -4.20 -17.61 -22.45
CA GLY A 364 -4.13 -17.55 -23.92
C GLY A 364 -5.18 -18.43 -24.60
N GLY A 365 -5.49 -19.60 -24.04
CA GLY A 365 -6.56 -20.48 -24.55
C GLY A 365 -7.97 -19.89 -24.48
N LYS A 366 -8.17 -18.84 -23.69
CA LYS A 366 -9.43 -18.09 -23.52
C LYS A 366 -9.49 -16.78 -24.31
N VAL A 367 -8.42 -16.41 -25.01
CA VAL A 367 -8.39 -15.23 -25.90
C VAL A 367 -8.90 -15.66 -27.27
N PRO A 368 -9.81 -14.92 -27.95
CA PRO A 368 -10.29 -15.26 -29.27
C PRO A 368 -9.10 -15.47 -30.22
N LYS A 369 -9.08 -16.62 -30.91
CA LYS A 369 -8.06 -16.90 -31.91
C LYS A 369 -8.23 -15.90 -33.05
N LEU A 370 -7.34 -14.92 -33.17
CA LEU A 370 -7.18 -14.19 -34.41
C LEU A 370 -6.87 -15.22 -35.51
N SER A 371 -7.67 -15.23 -36.59
CA SER A 371 -7.51 -16.25 -37.64
C SER A 371 -6.10 -16.18 -38.20
N LYS A 372 -5.46 -17.35 -38.35
CA LYS A 372 -4.11 -17.47 -38.91
C LYS A 372 -3.93 -16.77 -40.27
N GLU A 373 -5.02 -16.55 -41.00
CA GLU A 373 -5.05 -15.87 -42.29
C GLU A 373 -4.82 -14.37 -42.18
N VAL A 374 -5.33 -13.70 -41.13
CA VAL A 374 -5.06 -12.28 -40.88
C VAL A 374 -3.61 -12.05 -40.46
N LEU A 375 -3.01 -13.00 -39.70
CA LEU A 375 -1.61 -12.95 -39.28
C LEU A 375 -0.60 -13.18 -40.41
N ARG A 376 -0.99 -13.88 -41.50
CA ARG A 376 -0.10 -14.21 -42.63
C ARG A 376 -0.08 -13.16 -43.72
N SER A 377 -1.09 -12.30 -43.83
CA SER A 377 -1.25 -11.39 -44.95
C SER A 377 -0.48 -10.06 -44.84
N VAL A 378 0.16 -9.76 -43.70
CA VAL A 378 0.94 -8.52 -43.53
C VAL A 378 2.21 -8.76 -42.73
N PRO A 379 3.41 -8.78 -43.37
CA PRO A 379 4.69 -9.07 -42.71
C PRO A 379 5.06 -8.09 -41.58
N VAL A 380 4.59 -6.86 -41.64
CA VAL A 380 4.80 -5.82 -40.62
C VAL A 380 3.79 -5.90 -39.48
N LEU A 381 2.58 -6.39 -39.73
CA LEU A 381 1.53 -6.62 -38.72
C LEU A 381 1.80 -7.85 -37.84
N GLY A 382 2.64 -8.78 -38.28
CA GLY A 382 2.95 -10.02 -37.54
C GLY A 382 3.57 -9.75 -36.16
N SER A 383 4.51 -8.82 -36.07
CA SER A 383 5.15 -8.46 -34.78
C SER A 383 4.25 -7.63 -33.87
N MET A 384 3.43 -6.74 -34.45
CA MET A 384 2.51 -5.88 -33.70
C MET A 384 1.26 -6.61 -33.24
N ALA A 385 0.74 -7.54 -34.05
CA ALA A 385 -0.37 -8.42 -33.63
C ALA A 385 0.07 -9.40 -32.54
N SER A 386 1.31 -9.90 -32.58
CA SER A 386 1.87 -10.74 -31.51
C SER A 386 2.07 -9.95 -30.22
N GLY A 387 2.52 -8.69 -30.28
CA GLY A 387 2.65 -7.80 -29.14
C GLY A 387 1.30 -7.51 -28.45
N ALA A 388 0.28 -7.19 -29.22
CA ALA A 388 -1.07 -6.98 -28.70
C ALA A 388 -1.67 -8.25 -28.07
N LEU A 389 -1.43 -9.42 -28.66
CA LEU A 389 -1.86 -10.69 -28.11
C LEU A 389 -1.08 -11.04 -26.83
N SER A 390 0.24 -10.78 -26.82
CA SER A 390 1.10 -10.96 -25.65
C SER A 390 0.60 -10.08 -24.48
N PHE A 391 0.38 -8.80 -24.72
CA PHE A 391 -0.16 -7.87 -23.73
C PHE A 391 -1.53 -8.34 -23.19
N ALA A 392 -2.49 -8.64 -24.06
CA ALA A 392 -3.83 -9.06 -23.66
C ALA A 392 -3.82 -10.36 -22.84
N THR A 393 -2.96 -11.32 -23.22
CA THR A 393 -2.81 -12.59 -22.51
C THR A 393 -2.17 -12.37 -21.14
N THR A 394 -1.10 -11.56 -21.08
CA THR A 394 -0.38 -11.24 -19.83
C THR A 394 -1.28 -10.46 -18.87
N TYR A 395 -1.96 -9.41 -19.36
CA TYR A 395 -2.89 -8.62 -18.54
C TYR A 395 -4.02 -9.50 -17.96
N LYS A 396 -4.61 -10.36 -18.78
CA LYS A 396 -5.67 -11.29 -18.34
C LYS A 396 -5.16 -12.29 -17.32
N MET A 397 -3.95 -12.81 -17.51
CA MET A 397 -3.29 -13.72 -16.57
C MET A 397 -3.07 -13.03 -15.21
N LEU A 398 -2.47 -11.85 -15.20
CA LEU A 398 -2.21 -11.07 -13.99
C LEU A 398 -3.51 -10.74 -13.25
N ARG A 399 -4.55 -10.30 -13.98
CA ARG A 399 -5.86 -10.00 -13.39
C ARG A 399 -6.52 -11.23 -12.76
N SER A 400 -6.52 -12.35 -13.47
CA SER A 400 -7.07 -13.61 -12.94
C SER A 400 -6.32 -14.10 -11.71
N PHE A 401 -5.00 -13.94 -11.70
CA PHE A 401 -4.17 -14.27 -10.54
C PHE A 401 -4.48 -13.35 -9.35
N MET A 402 -4.61 -12.05 -9.56
CA MET A 402 -4.98 -11.09 -8.52
C MET A 402 -6.36 -11.40 -7.90
N ASP A 403 -7.33 -11.80 -8.71
CA ASP A 403 -8.64 -12.20 -8.23
C ASP A 403 -8.55 -13.44 -7.32
N GLU A 404 -7.69 -14.41 -7.67
CA GLU A 404 -7.46 -15.61 -6.83
C GLU A 404 -6.68 -15.26 -5.55
N VAL A 405 -5.69 -14.34 -5.62
CA VAL A 405 -4.99 -13.81 -4.43
C VAL A 405 -6.02 -13.22 -3.47
N THR A 406 -6.87 -12.32 -3.94
CA THR A 406 -7.89 -11.67 -3.10
C THR A 406 -8.86 -12.68 -2.48
N ALA A 407 -9.35 -13.64 -3.28
CA ALA A 407 -10.24 -14.67 -2.79
C ALA A 407 -9.55 -15.59 -1.76
N SER A 408 -8.26 -15.87 -1.92
CA SER A 408 -7.48 -16.69 -0.97
C SER A 408 -7.28 -15.96 0.35
N VAL A 409 -6.93 -14.66 0.32
CA VAL A 409 -6.82 -13.85 1.55
C VAL A 409 -8.16 -13.84 2.31
N GLN A 410 -9.27 -13.62 1.63
CA GLN A 410 -10.59 -13.65 2.26
C GLN A 410 -10.85 -14.99 2.95
N ARG A 411 -10.54 -16.12 2.29
CA ARG A 411 -10.68 -17.46 2.89
C ARG A 411 -9.78 -17.65 4.10
N VAL A 412 -8.53 -17.19 4.02
CA VAL A 412 -7.57 -17.25 5.13
C VAL A 412 -8.07 -16.43 6.33
N LEU A 413 -8.51 -15.18 6.10
CA LEU A 413 -9.05 -14.34 7.17
C LEU A 413 -10.32 -14.93 7.79
N ILE A 414 -11.27 -15.42 6.98
CA ILE A 414 -12.45 -16.11 7.51
C ILE A 414 -12.02 -17.30 8.37
N LYS A 415 -11.09 -18.12 7.89
CA LYS A 415 -10.60 -19.28 8.64
C LYS A 415 -9.89 -18.91 9.93
N ALA A 416 -9.13 -17.81 9.93
CA ALA A 416 -8.45 -17.29 11.11
C ALA A 416 -9.43 -16.86 12.22
N PHE A 417 -10.55 -16.23 11.85
CA PHE A 417 -11.50 -15.66 12.80
C PHE A 417 -12.75 -16.53 13.07
N GLU A 418 -12.96 -17.65 12.34
CA GLU A 418 -14.08 -18.58 12.59
C GLU A 418 -14.04 -19.24 13.98
N VAL A 419 -12.90 -19.28 14.65
CA VAL A 419 -12.73 -19.98 15.94
C VAL A 419 -13.12 -19.12 17.15
N ASP A 420 -13.14 -17.80 17.01
CA ASP A 420 -13.60 -16.91 18.11
C ASP A 420 -15.12 -16.94 18.34
N ALA A 421 -15.89 -17.55 17.43
CA ALA A 421 -17.34 -17.70 17.57
C ALA A 421 -17.75 -18.94 18.40
N GLU A 422 -16.84 -19.87 18.70
CA GLU A 422 -17.11 -21.11 19.45
C GLU A 422 -16.48 -21.14 20.87
N LYS A 423 -15.80 -20.08 21.31
CA LYS A 423 -15.33 -19.90 22.68
C LYS A 423 -16.13 -18.82 23.40
#